data_f1a2e72754aae5d21aadda7ad35b3575
#
_entry.id   f1a2e72754aae5d21aadda7ad35b3575
#
_cell.length_a   1.000
_cell.length_b   1.000
_cell.length_c   1.000
_cell.angle_alpha   90.00
_cell.angle_beta   90.00
_cell.angle_gamma   90.00
#
_symmetry.space_group_name_H-M   'P 1'
#
loop_
_entity.id
_entity.type
_entity.pdbx_description
1 polymer ?
#
loop_
_entity_poly.entity_id
_entity_poly.type
_entity_poly.pdbx_seq_one_letter_code
_entity_poly.pdbx_strand_id
1 'polypeptide(L)'
;MRGNGKIRGFLGGIALAGLAIIHPATVPLNDKALAQPTPAPKPDVYVETYVTGYNTVPGQTDYTPCIAASGANICGRRDAVACPPLLPLGAVVEIKGKKYVCEDRIARKYQARFDINCDKDKRCPFEVTGWTMVKLVLH
;
A
#
# COMPACT_ATOMS: atom_id res chain seq x y z
N MET A 1 94.12 13.59 31.33
CA MET A 1 94.97 13.78 30.12
C MET A 1 94.11 13.87 28.91
N ARG A 2 93.98 15.05 28.41
CA ARG A 2 94.22 15.50 27.03
C ARG A 2 93.60 14.58 25.95
N GLY A 3 92.64 15.09 25.17
CA GLY A 3 92.89 15.75 23.95
C GLY A 3 91.64 16.30 23.25
N ASN A 4 91.73 17.54 22.88
CA ASN A 4 90.85 18.31 22.02
C ASN A 4 90.90 17.78 20.60
N GLY A 5 89.76 17.72 19.98
CA GLY A 5 89.66 17.59 18.54
C GLY A 5 88.48 18.38 18.02
N LYS A 6 88.73 19.61 17.60
CA LYS A 6 87.87 20.44 16.79
C LYS A 6 87.83 19.87 15.38
N ILE A 7 86.66 19.63 14.86
CA ILE A 7 86.44 19.50 13.43
C ILE A 7 85.34 20.49 13.03
N ARG A 8 85.71 21.29 12.07
CA ARG A 8 85.00 22.38 11.44
C ARG A 8 83.85 21.89 10.57
N GLY A 9 82.92 22.74 10.51
CA GLY A 9 81.70 22.71 9.77
C GLY A 9 81.73 22.33 8.31
N PHE A 10 80.58 21.80 7.91
CA PHE A 10 80.17 21.79 6.54
C PHE A 10 78.70 22.19 6.50
N LEU A 11 78.43 23.39 6.01
CA LEU A 11 77.12 23.88 5.69
C LEU A 11 76.65 23.19 4.44
N GLY A 12 75.86 22.16 4.63
CA GLY A 12 75.15 21.56 3.49
C GLY A 12 73.72 22.09 3.49
N GLY A 13 73.42 22.92 2.53
CA GLY A 13 72.07 23.45 2.32
C GLY A 13 71.10 22.30 1.93
N ILE A 14 70.11 22.08 2.75
CA ILE A 14 68.97 21.17 2.41
C ILE A 14 68.00 22.00 1.60
N ALA A 15 67.95 21.70 0.31
CA ALA A 15 66.87 22.19 -0.57
C ALA A 15 65.57 21.52 -0.15
N LEU A 16 64.67 22.31 0.42
CA LEU A 16 63.25 21.89 0.65
C LEU A 16 62.58 21.72 -0.71
N ALA A 17 62.53 20.49 -1.19
CA ALA A 17 61.66 20.11 -2.27
C ALA A 17 60.21 20.24 -1.77
N GLY A 18 59.49 21.25 -2.27
CA GLY A 18 58.07 21.45 -1.98
C GLY A 18 57.29 20.26 -2.53
N LEU A 19 56.76 19.45 -1.61
CA LEU A 19 55.80 18.38 -1.95
C LEU A 19 54.50 19.08 -2.31
N ALA A 20 54.20 19.20 -3.60
CA ALA A 20 52.91 19.64 -4.09
C ALA A 20 51.86 18.57 -3.73
N ILE A 21 51.04 18.88 -2.70
CA ILE A 21 49.87 18.07 -2.36
C ILE A 21 48.84 18.26 -3.46
N ILE A 22 48.80 17.29 -4.38
CA ILE A 22 47.73 17.22 -5.36
C ILE A 22 46.45 16.87 -4.58
N HIS A 23 45.60 17.85 -4.32
CA HIS A 23 44.28 17.60 -3.80
C HIS A 23 43.45 16.92 -4.91
N PRO A 24 42.92 15.72 -4.70
CA PRO A 24 41.98 15.17 -5.68
C PRO A 24 40.78 16.11 -5.74
N ALA A 25 40.52 16.64 -6.92
CA ALA A 25 39.30 17.39 -7.17
C ALA A 25 38.13 16.47 -6.85
N THR A 26 37.40 16.77 -5.77
CA THR A 26 36.14 16.13 -5.47
C THR A 26 35.17 16.56 -6.56
N VAL A 27 34.94 15.66 -7.53
CA VAL A 27 33.86 15.81 -8.51
C VAL A 27 32.57 15.81 -7.70
N PRO A 28 31.74 16.87 -7.74
CA PRO A 28 30.44 16.83 -7.11
C PRO A 28 29.67 15.72 -7.79
N LEU A 29 29.37 14.65 -7.03
CA LEU A 29 28.37 13.66 -7.41
C LEU A 29 27.08 14.44 -7.60
N ASN A 30 26.71 14.60 -8.87
CA ASN A 30 25.43 15.20 -9.23
C ASN A 30 24.37 14.16 -8.81
N ASP A 31 23.90 14.27 -7.55
CA ASP A 31 22.74 13.53 -7.01
C ASP A 31 21.46 14.01 -7.71
N LYS A 32 21.48 13.98 -9.03
CA LYS A 32 20.25 13.90 -9.78
C LYS A 32 19.76 12.47 -9.55
N ALA A 33 19.15 12.27 -8.36
CA ALA A 33 18.42 11.05 -8.08
C ALA A 33 17.61 10.75 -9.33
N LEU A 34 17.94 9.65 -10.01
CA LEU A 34 17.14 9.12 -11.11
C LEU A 34 15.75 8.94 -10.52
N ALA A 35 14.86 9.90 -10.78
CA ALA A 35 13.47 9.81 -10.40
C ALA A 35 12.97 8.49 -11.00
N GLN A 36 12.72 7.51 -10.13
CA GLN A 36 12.14 6.25 -10.57
C GLN A 36 10.84 6.58 -11.28
N PRO A 37 10.61 6.07 -12.48
CA PRO A 37 9.38 6.31 -13.19
C PRO A 37 8.22 5.89 -12.28
N THR A 38 7.35 6.83 -11.96
CA THR A 38 6.12 6.53 -11.21
C THR A 38 5.38 5.42 -11.96
N PRO A 39 5.04 4.30 -11.29
CA PRO A 39 4.30 3.24 -11.96
C PRO A 39 3.05 3.83 -12.61
N ALA A 40 2.81 3.49 -13.87
CA ALA A 40 1.59 3.89 -14.56
C ALA A 40 0.37 3.44 -13.73
N PRO A 41 -0.68 4.27 -13.59
CA PRO A 41 -1.88 3.88 -12.86
C PRO A 41 -2.45 2.61 -13.49
N LYS A 42 -2.76 1.63 -12.66
CA LYS A 42 -3.40 0.40 -13.12
C LYS A 42 -4.77 0.75 -13.72
N PRO A 43 -5.17 0.12 -14.83
CA PRO A 43 -6.46 0.39 -15.43
C PRO A 43 -7.58 0.01 -14.47
N ASP A 44 -8.64 0.82 -14.46
CA ASP A 44 -9.86 0.51 -13.72
C ASP A 44 -10.52 -0.75 -14.30
N VAL A 45 -10.82 -1.71 -13.45
CA VAL A 45 -11.52 -2.94 -13.85
C VAL A 45 -12.97 -2.84 -13.39
N TYR A 46 -13.90 -3.04 -14.31
CA TYR A 46 -15.33 -3.01 -14.04
C TYR A 46 -15.94 -4.38 -14.31
N VAL A 47 -16.86 -4.80 -13.46
CA VAL A 47 -17.62 -6.04 -13.60
C VAL A 47 -19.09 -5.72 -13.55
N GLU A 48 -19.85 -6.11 -14.58
CA GLU A 48 -21.31 -6.05 -14.54
C GLU A 48 -21.82 -7.22 -13.71
N THR A 49 -22.60 -6.93 -12.68
CA THR A 49 -23.07 -7.94 -11.73
C THR A 49 -24.35 -7.50 -11.04
N TYR A 50 -25.03 -8.46 -10.43
CA TYR A 50 -26.20 -8.17 -9.61
C TYR A 50 -25.76 -7.86 -8.17
N VAL A 51 -26.23 -6.76 -7.63
CA VAL A 51 -25.96 -6.34 -6.25
C VAL A 51 -27.23 -6.47 -5.43
N THR A 52 -27.12 -7.09 -4.29
CA THR A 52 -28.20 -7.22 -3.29
C THR A 52 -27.79 -6.59 -1.97
N GLY A 53 -28.64 -6.65 -1.00
CA GLY A 53 -28.33 -6.24 0.37
C GLY A 53 -28.85 -7.24 1.37
N TYR A 54 -28.13 -7.39 2.48
CA TYR A 54 -28.52 -8.24 3.60
C TYR A 54 -28.47 -7.49 4.90
N ASN A 55 -29.18 -8.01 5.90
CA ASN A 55 -29.17 -7.48 7.26
C ASN A 55 -28.40 -8.41 8.19
N THR A 56 -27.72 -7.84 9.15
CA THR A 56 -26.98 -8.57 10.19
C THR A 56 -27.95 -9.12 11.25
N VAL A 57 -28.84 -10.00 10.81
CA VAL A 57 -29.86 -10.64 11.67
C VAL A 57 -29.83 -12.16 11.49
N PRO A 58 -30.17 -12.94 12.55
CA PRO A 58 -30.37 -14.37 12.39
C PRO A 58 -31.39 -14.67 11.27
N GLY A 59 -31.09 -15.65 10.43
CA GLY A 59 -31.92 -16.00 9.28
C GLY A 59 -31.47 -15.41 7.94
N GLN A 60 -30.70 -14.32 7.94
CA GLN A 60 -29.99 -13.83 6.74
C GLN A 60 -28.48 -14.10 6.80
N THR A 61 -27.96 -14.37 7.99
CA THR A 61 -26.56 -14.71 8.25
C THR A 61 -26.49 -16.02 9.05
N ASP A 62 -25.30 -16.38 9.48
CA ASP A 62 -25.04 -17.47 10.41
C ASP A 62 -25.39 -17.09 11.89
N TYR A 63 -24.90 -17.88 12.85
CA TYR A 63 -25.13 -17.66 14.29
C TYR A 63 -24.39 -16.43 14.86
N THR A 64 -23.50 -15.85 14.08
CA THR A 64 -22.69 -14.69 14.47
C THR A 64 -22.90 -13.51 13.53
N PRO A 65 -24.12 -12.96 13.43
CA PRO A 65 -24.50 -12.02 12.36
C PRO A 65 -23.64 -10.76 12.29
N CYS A 66 -22.96 -10.41 13.37
CA CYS A 66 -22.06 -9.25 13.40
C CYS A 66 -20.62 -9.56 13.03
N ILE A 67 -20.23 -10.83 12.93
CA ILE A 67 -18.85 -11.21 12.63
C ILE A 67 -18.78 -11.71 11.19
N ALA A 68 -18.11 -10.94 10.36
CA ALA A 68 -17.90 -11.27 8.95
C ALA A 68 -16.85 -12.38 8.75
N ALA A 69 -16.75 -12.92 7.55
CA ALA A 69 -15.74 -13.92 7.20
C ALA A 69 -14.30 -13.43 7.38
N SER A 70 -14.04 -12.11 7.37
CA SER A 70 -12.75 -11.50 7.70
C SER A 70 -12.43 -11.51 9.19
N GLY A 71 -13.40 -11.82 10.06
CA GLY A 71 -13.33 -11.65 11.50
C GLY A 71 -13.71 -10.24 11.98
N ALA A 72 -13.99 -9.31 11.07
CA ALA A 72 -14.38 -7.95 11.43
C ALA A 72 -15.81 -7.90 11.99
N ASN A 73 -16.04 -7.02 12.97
CA ASN A 73 -17.38 -6.69 13.40
C ASN A 73 -18.02 -5.72 12.40
N ILE A 74 -19.06 -6.16 11.73
CA ILE A 74 -19.77 -5.40 10.69
C ILE A 74 -21.12 -4.82 11.15
N CYS A 75 -21.54 -5.06 12.39
CA CYS A 75 -22.73 -4.42 12.95
C CYS A 75 -22.48 -2.91 13.09
N GLY A 76 -23.45 -2.12 12.62
CA GLY A 76 -23.33 -0.66 12.54
C GLY A 76 -22.55 -0.15 11.32
N ARG A 77 -21.89 -1.03 10.56
CA ARG A 77 -21.15 -0.66 9.33
C ARG A 77 -22.05 -0.75 8.11
N ARG A 78 -21.92 0.23 7.23
CA ARG A 78 -22.64 0.29 5.93
C ARG A 78 -21.67 0.39 4.75
N ASP A 79 -20.42 0.12 5.00
CA ASP A 79 -19.33 0.06 4.02
C ASP A 79 -18.78 -1.35 3.83
N ALA A 80 -19.37 -2.34 4.51
CA ALA A 80 -19.03 -3.74 4.34
C ALA A 80 -19.88 -4.38 3.24
N VAL A 81 -19.28 -5.32 2.51
CA VAL A 81 -19.92 -6.07 1.45
C VAL A 81 -19.47 -7.53 1.49
N ALA A 82 -20.40 -8.46 1.26
CA ALA A 82 -20.09 -9.85 0.99
C ALA A 82 -19.72 -10.01 -0.49
N CYS A 83 -18.52 -10.52 -0.75
CA CYS A 83 -17.90 -10.61 -2.06
C CYS A 83 -17.81 -12.04 -2.58
N PRO A 84 -17.72 -12.18 -3.94
CA PRO A 84 -17.31 -13.43 -4.57
C PRO A 84 -15.98 -13.95 -4.03
N PRO A 85 -15.76 -15.28 -4.01
CA PRO A 85 -14.52 -15.86 -3.48
C PRO A 85 -13.26 -15.50 -4.27
N LEU A 86 -13.41 -15.03 -5.52
CA LEU A 86 -12.32 -14.56 -6.37
C LEU A 86 -11.66 -13.27 -5.86
N LEU A 87 -12.38 -12.46 -5.09
CA LEU A 87 -11.82 -11.27 -4.48
C LEU A 87 -11.29 -11.60 -3.08
N PRO A 88 -10.08 -11.13 -2.71
CA PRO A 88 -9.58 -11.31 -1.35
C PRO A 88 -10.44 -10.54 -0.34
N LEU A 89 -10.51 -11.03 0.90
CA LEU A 89 -11.05 -10.24 2.01
C LEU A 89 -10.18 -9.00 2.20
N GLY A 90 -10.80 -7.86 2.52
CA GLY A 90 -10.15 -6.56 2.57
C GLY A 90 -10.07 -5.84 1.22
N ALA A 91 -10.38 -6.50 0.09
CA ALA A 91 -10.46 -5.81 -1.20
C ALA A 91 -11.50 -4.70 -1.17
N VAL A 92 -11.21 -3.60 -1.87
CA VAL A 92 -12.14 -2.47 -1.99
C VAL A 92 -12.83 -2.54 -3.35
N VAL A 93 -14.14 -2.37 -3.34
CA VAL A 93 -14.95 -2.23 -4.55
C VAL A 93 -15.73 -0.92 -4.49
N GLU A 94 -16.02 -0.35 -5.65
CA GLU A 94 -16.86 0.83 -5.76
C GLU A 94 -18.15 0.47 -6.49
N ILE A 95 -19.29 0.74 -5.84
CA ILE A 95 -20.63 0.48 -6.34
C ILE A 95 -21.37 1.80 -6.38
N LYS A 96 -21.72 2.27 -7.57
CA LYS A 96 -22.41 3.57 -7.78
C LYS A 96 -21.74 4.73 -7.03
N GLY A 97 -20.40 4.82 -7.15
CA GLY A 97 -19.60 5.91 -6.56
C GLY A 97 -19.30 5.77 -5.07
N LYS A 98 -19.82 4.76 -4.39
CA LYS A 98 -19.53 4.50 -2.98
C LYS A 98 -18.59 3.31 -2.83
N LYS A 99 -17.56 3.47 -1.99
CA LYS A 99 -16.60 2.41 -1.68
C LYS A 99 -17.12 1.48 -0.59
N TYR A 100 -16.87 0.19 -0.80
CA TYR A 100 -17.18 -0.89 0.13
C TYR A 100 -15.97 -1.80 0.29
N VAL A 101 -15.83 -2.37 1.48
CA VAL A 101 -14.76 -3.32 1.80
C VAL A 101 -15.32 -4.74 1.79
N CYS A 102 -14.68 -5.65 1.11
CA CYS A 102 -14.99 -7.08 1.09
C CYS A 102 -14.68 -7.72 2.45
N GLU A 103 -15.59 -7.60 3.39
CA GLU A 103 -15.43 -8.17 4.73
C GLU A 103 -16.03 -9.57 4.84
N ASP A 104 -17.01 -9.87 4.00
CA ASP A 104 -17.78 -11.10 4.12
C ASP A 104 -17.80 -11.90 2.81
N ARG A 105 -18.33 -13.11 2.87
CA ARG A 105 -18.47 -14.02 1.73
C ARG A 105 -19.92 -14.21 1.36
N ILE A 106 -20.19 -14.01 0.07
CA ILE A 106 -21.50 -14.33 -0.46
C ILE A 106 -21.77 -15.85 -0.40
N ALA A 107 -23.02 -16.22 -0.18
CA ALA A 107 -23.40 -17.63 -0.20
C ALA A 107 -23.04 -18.30 -1.53
N ARG A 108 -22.56 -19.56 -1.48
CA ARG A 108 -22.03 -20.30 -2.65
C ARG A 108 -22.95 -20.30 -3.86
N LYS A 109 -24.26 -20.33 -3.64
CA LYS A 109 -25.26 -20.29 -4.72
C LYS A 109 -25.34 -18.95 -5.47
N TYR A 110 -24.68 -17.90 -4.96
CA TYR A 110 -24.71 -16.53 -5.51
C TYR A 110 -23.33 -15.99 -5.84
N GLN A 111 -22.36 -16.85 -6.13
CA GLN A 111 -20.91 -16.50 -6.25
C GLN A 111 -20.58 -15.39 -7.27
N ALA A 112 -21.50 -15.02 -8.14
CA ALA A 112 -21.31 -13.93 -9.11
C ALA A 112 -21.97 -12.61 -8.68
N ARG A 113 -22.28 -12.44 -7.38
CA ARG A 113 -22.97 -11.25 -6.86
C ARG A 113 -22.15 -10.57 -5.78
N PHE A 114 -22.56 -9.35 -5.46
CA PHE A 114 -22.15 -8.64 -4.25
C PHE A 114 -23.39 -8.44 -3.37
N ASP A 115 -23.19 -8.53 -2.06
CA ASP A 115 -24.28 -8.37 -1.11
C ASP A 115 -23.86 -7.35 -0.04
N ILE A 116 -24.49 -6.17 -0.08
CA ILE A 116 -24.11 -5.03 0.78
C ILE A 116 -24.70 -5.25 2.17
N ASN A 117 -23.87 -5.02 3.21
CA ASN A 117 -24.35 -4.97 4.58
C ASN A 117 -25.20 -3.72 4.79
N CYS A 118 -26.47 -3.91 5.13
CA CYS A 118 -27.45 -2.84 5.37
C CYS A 118 -27.67 -2.57 6.85
N ASP A 119 -26.95 -3.29 7.72
CA ASP A 119 -27.15 -3.32 9.16
C ASP A 119 -28.50 -3.94 9.58
N LYS A 120 -28.66 -4.28 10.86
CA LYS A 120 -29.78 -5.13 11.32
C LYS A 120 -31.17 -4.52 11.16
N ASP A 121 -31.33 -3.21 11.29
CA ASP A 121 -32.63 -2.52 11.32
C ASP A 121 -32.82 -1.53 10.17
N LYS A 122 -32.03 -1.65 9.10
CA LYS A 122 -32.07 -0.69 8.00
C LYS A 122 -32.51 -1.37 6.70
N ARG A 123 -33.31 -0.66 5.94
CA ARG A 123 -33.55 -1.05 4.54
C ARG A 123 -32.27 -0.80 3.74
N CYS A 124 -31.94 -1.74 2.89
CA CYS A 124 -30.90 -1.53 1.92
C CYS A 124 -31.31 -0.43 0.95
N PRO A 125 -30.40 0.49 0.59
CA PRO A 125 -30.70 1.50 -0.41
C PRO A 125 -31.04 0.85 -1.75
N PHE A 126 -32.22 1.11 -2.29
CA PHE A 126 -32.62 0.61 -3.60
C PHE A 126 -31.70 1.10 -4.71
N GLU A 127 -31.11 2.27 -4.52
CA GLU A 127 -30.20 2.90 -5.49
C GLU A 127 -28.96 2.07 -5.77
N VAL A 128 -28.53 1.20 -4.84
CA VAL A 128 -27.33 0.37 -5.00
C VAL A 128 -27.64 -1.09 -5.28
N THR A 129 -28.91 -1.51 -5.27
CA THR A 129 -29.31 -2.88 -5.57
C THR A 129 -29.73 -3.03 -7.03
N GLY A 130 -29.61 -4.26 -7.58
CA GLY A 130 -29.92 -4.57 -8.97
C GLY A 130 -28.67 -4.77 -9.82
N TRP A 131 -28.85 -4.85 -11.15
CA TRP A 131 -27.75 -4.93 -12.10
C TRP A 131 -26.98 -3.62 -12.15
N THR A 132 -25.66 -3.69 -11.98
CA THR A 132 -24.81 -2.51 -12.00
C THR A 132 -23.36 -2.87 -12.31
N MET A 133 -22.61 -1.87 -12.73
CA MET A 133 -21.16 -1.96 -12.86
C MET A 133 -20.50 -1.76 -11.50
N VAL A 134 -19.71 -2.73 -11.09
CA VAL A 134 -18.89 -2.67 -9.89
C VAL A 134 -17.45 -2.44 -10.32
N LYS A 135 -16.83 -1.39 -9.82
CA LYS A 135 -15.42 -1.10 -10.05
C LYS A 135 -14.58 -1.81 -9.01
N LEU A 136 -13.59 -2.58 -9.46
CA LEU A 136 -12.60 -3.20 -8.58
C LEU A 136 -11.46 -2.20 -8.35
N VAL A 137 -11.21 -1.83 -7.09
CA VAL A 137 -10.10 -0.93 -6.74
C VAL A 137 -8.86 -1.78 -6.51
N LEU A 138 -8.01 -1.87 -7.52
CA LEU A 138 -6.77 -2.66 -7.48
C LEU A 138 -5.63 -1.81 -6.89
N HIS A 139 -5.03 -2.30 -5.81
CA HIS A 139 -3.86 -1.69 -5.16
C HIS A 139 -2.54 -2.31 -5.65
#